data_352051bd115cde75b3a0bdfe85992a41
#
_entry.id   352051bd115cde75b3a0bdfe85992a41
#
_cell.length_a   1.000
_cell.length_b   1.000
_cell.length_c   1.000
_cell.angle_alpha   90.00
_cell.angle_beta   90.00
_cell.angle_gamma   90.00
#
_symmetry.space_group_name_H-M   'P 1'
#
loop_
_entity.id
_entity.type
_entity.pdbx_description
1 polymer ?
#
loop_
_entity_poly.entity_id
_entity_poly.type
_entity_poly.pdbx_seq_one_letter_code
_entity_poly.pdbx_strand_id
1 'polypeptide(L)'
;MASAVSSVIRLEPVVRERMADLETPVSAFVKLRPLGGAFLLESAEGGERMGRYSFIGVAPREVVISRDGDPLASLRQAMARYERPAGGRGLPRFSGGAVGYVGYEAARHFERIPQAPRDPHGLPDAVFGIYDTVVAFDHLRHTMLLIAHAADGDRAAAERRLDELDAALDAPLVLPATPRIERTVSANMTPAAYEDLVRRARELIAEGDCIQIVLAQRFDIRPAPEPLALYRALRHVNPSPYMFLLETVGATLVGASPEPFVRVEGGTVVMHPIAGTRPRGADAAADAANEAELRASEKERAEHVMLVDLGRNDVGRVSKPGTVRVPELMRVDRFSHVMHLTSVVEGTLRDDVDALGAFRACFPAGTVSGAPKIRAMERIAELETDRRGTYAGAVGYLGFDGSLDTCIAIRTALIACARLNVNES
;
A
#
# COMPACT_ATOMS: atom_id res chain seq x y z
N MET A 1 13.82 -0.48 39.09
CA MET A 1 14.32 -0.33 37.72
C MET A 1 13.69 0.93 37.15
N ALA A 2 14.47 1.99 36.96
CA ALA A 2 13.98 3.26 36.42
C ALA A 2 13.62 3.05 34.93
N SER A 3 12.35 3.26 34.61
CA SER A 3 11.89 3.38 33.23
C SER A 3 12.64 4.56 32.59
N ALA A 4 13.54 4.28 31.65
CA ALA A 4 14.12 5.32 30.83
C ALA A 4 12.95 5.97 30.06
N VAL A 5 12.57 7.16 30.45
CA VAL A 5 11.68 8.03 29.68
C VAL A 5 12.45 8.30 28.38
N SER A 6 12.12 7.58 27.31
CA SER A 6 12.66 7.86 25.97
C SER A 6 12.23 9.30 25.65
N SER A 7 13.20 10.21 25.57
CA SER A 7 12.95 11.60 25.19
C SER A 7 12.32 11.61 23.79
N VAL A 8 11.21 12.32 23.66
CA VAL A 8 10.54 12.52 22.35
C VAL A 8 11.47 13.33 21.47
N ILE A 9 11.74 12.84 20.28
CA ILE A 9 12.60 13.47 19.28
C ILE A 9 11.79 14.52 18.54
N ARG A 10 12.20 15.79 18.61
CA ARG A 10 11.62 16.86 17.81
C ARG A 10 12.18 16.84 16.41
N LEU A 11 11.30 16.82 15.41
CA LEU A 11 11.68 16.81 14.01
C LEU A 11 11.32 18.15 13.38
N GLU A 12 12.30 18.83 12.76
CA GLU A 12 12.10 20.03 11.97
C GLU A 12 12.53 19.77 10.53
N PRO A 13 11.63 19.93 9.52
CA PRO A 13 11.97 19.68 8.14
C PRO A 13 12.91 20.76 7.60
N VAL A 14 14.03 20.33 7.03
CA VAL A 14 14.93 21.15 6.22
C VAL A 14 14.70 20.74 4.77
N VAL A 15 14.41 21.70 3.91
CA VAL A 15 13.98 21.42 2.54
C VAL A 15 14.88 22.14 1.56
N ARG A 16 15.26 21.43 0.51
CA ARG A 16 15.98 21.96 -0.64
C ARG A 16 15.20 21.61 -1.91
N GLU A 17 14.87 22.62 -2.71
CA GLU A 17 14.17 22.41 -3.99
C GLU A 17 15.19 22.32 -5.15
N ARG A 18 14.95 21.37 -6.06
CA ARG A 18 15.70 21.19 -7.31
C ARG A 18 14.75 21.08 -8.49
N MET A 19 15.23 21.46 -9.68
CA MET A 19 14.56 21.15 -10.94
C MET A 19 14.58 19.64 -11.18
N ALA A 20 13.48 19.08 -11.70
CA ALA A 20 13.32 17.65 -11.99
C ALA A 20 12.96 17.40 -13.47
N ASP A 21 13.29 18.35 -14.34
CA ASP A 21 13.00 18.29 -15.78
C ASP A 21 13.85 17.23 -16.52
N LEU A 22 15.04 16.91 -16.00
CA LEU A 22 15.95 15.89 -16.54
C LEU A 22 16.02 14.59 -15.71
N GLU A 23 15.29 14.51 -14.60
CA GLU A 23 15.25 13.36 -13.71
C GLU A 23 13.86 12.75 -13.65
N THR A 24 13.80 11.43 -13.54
CA THR A 24 12.57 10.70 -13.25
C THR A 24 12.64 10.08 -11.86
N PRO A 25 11.51 9.77 -11.19
CA PRO A 25 11.56 9.06 -9.92
C PRO A 25 12.35 7.74 -9.98
N VAL A 26 12.30 7.04 -11.11
CA VAL A 26 13.05 5.78 -11.32
C VAL A 26 14.56 6.04 -11.41
N SER A 27 14.99 7.05 -12.17
CA SER A 27 16.43 7.36 -12.28
C SER A 27 16.99 7.87 -10.97
N ALA A 28 16.25 8.72 -10.26
CA ALA A 28 16.61 9.19 -8.93
C ALA A 28 16.71 8.04 -7.91
N PHE A 29 15.73 7.11 -7.91
CA PHE A 29 15.79 5.93 -7.05
C PHE A 29 17.07 5.11 -7.28
N VAL A 30 17.46 4.88 -8.54
CA VAL A 30 18.69 4.15 -8.87
C VAL A 30 19.93 4.86 -8.33
N LYS A 31 20.01 6.18 -8.47
CA LYS A 31 21.13 6.98 -7.99
C LYS A 31 21.20 7.06 -6.47
N LEU A 32 20.05 7.07 -5.80
CA LEU A 32 19.94 7.16 -4.34
C LEU A 32 20.08 5.80 -3.63
N ARG A 33 19.80 4.70 -4.33
CA ARG A 33 19.85 3.33 -3.75
C ARG A 33 21.16 3.01 -3.02
N PRO A 34 22.35 3.44 -3.48
CA PRO A 34 23.61 3.22 -2.75
C PRO A 34 23.67 3.89 -1.37
N LEU A 35 22.86 4.92 -1.13
CA LEU A 35 22.73 5.56 0.20
C LEU A 35 21.83 4.76 1.15
N GLY A 36 21.28 3.61 0.73
CA GLY A 36 20.33 2.81 1.49
C GLY A 36 18.89 3.13 1.11
N GLY A 37 18.64 3.48 -0.15
CA GLY A 37 17.28 3.67 -0.66
C GLY A 37 16.48 2.39 -0.51
N ALA A 38 15.30 2.47 0.08
CA ALA A 38 14.51 1.32 0.41
C ALA A 38 13.09 1.35 -0.18
N PHE A 39 12.60 2.49 -0.65
CA PHE A 39 11.32 2.53 -1.33
C PHE A 39 11.22 3.60 -2.44
N LEU A 40 10.41 3.26 -3.43
CA LEU A 40 9.86 4.18 -4.42
C LEU A 40 8.34 4.01 -4.42
N LEU A 41 7.61 5.09 -4.17
CA LEU A 41 6.15 5.16 -4.28
C LEU A 41 5.80 6.15 -5.39
N GLU A 42 5.06 5.70 -6.40
CA GLU A 42 4.59 6.55 -7.49
C GLU A 42 3.07 6.40 -7.67
N SER A 43 2.43 7.43 -8.20
CA SER A 43 1.10 7.31 -8.78
C SER A 43 1.22 7.53 -10.29
N ALA A 44 1.04 6.46 -11.05
CA ALA A 44 1.19 6.49 -12.51
C ALA A 44 -0.10 6.89 -13.25
N GLU A 45 -1.23 6.89 -12.57
CA GLU A 45 -2.54 7.27 -13.10
C GLU A 45 -3.30 8.14 -12.08
N GLY A 46 -4.18 9.03 -12.54
CA GLY A 46 -5.12 9.70 -11.65
C GLY A 46 -5.17 11.23 -11.71
N GLY A 47 -4.52 11.87 -12.69
CA GLY A 47 -4.60 13.32 -12.88
C GLY A 47 -3.99 14.11 -11.70
N GLU A 48 -4.29 15.41 -11.62
CA GLU A 48 -3.67 16.36 -10.67
C GLU A 48 -3.88 16.01 -9.17
N ARG A 49 -4.93 15.24 -8.84
CA ARG A 49 -5.26 14.91 -7.43
C ARG A 49 -4.54 13.68 -6.90
N MET A 50 -4.33 12.64 -7.70
CA MET A 50 -3.68 11.40 -7.27
C MET A 50 -2.24 11.26 -7.78
N GLY A 51 -1.95 11.70 -9.00
CA GLY A 51 -0.65 11.54 -9.67
C GLY A 51 0.36 12.66 -9.41
N ARG A 52 0.11 13.60 -8.47
CA ARG A 52 0.95 14.79 -8.31
C ARG A 52 2.34 14.47 -7.76
N TYR A 53 2.45 13.54 -6.83
CA TYR A 53 3.72 13.29 -6.13
C TYR A 53 4.21 11.87 -6.31
N SER A 54 5.55 11.72 -6.41
CA SER A 54 6.26 10.47 -6.19
C SER A 54 7.24 10.64 -5.04
N PHE A 55 7.44 9.57 -4.24
CA PHE A 55 8.29 9.62 -3.06
C PHE A 55 9.36 8.53 -3.09
N ILE A 56 10.58 8.90 -2.68
CA ILE A 56 11.71 7.99 -2.50
C ILE A 56 12.19 8.16 -1.06
N GLY A 57 12.29 7.06 -0.33
CA GLY A 57 12.90 7.04 1.01
C GLY A 57 14.32 6.54 0.95
N VAL A 58 15.17 7.17 1.72
CA VAL A 58 16.60 6.87 1.81
C VAL A 58 16.96 6.53 3.24
N ALA A 59 17.67 5.43 3.43
CA ALA A 59 18.23 4.97 4.69
C ALA A 59 17.28 5.13 5.89
N PRO A 60 16.40 4.16 6.14
CA PRO A 60 15.47 4.27 7.26
C PRO A 60 16.23 4.46 8.57
N ARG A 61 15.80 5.43 9.38
CA ARG A 61 16.36 5.69 10.72
C ARG A 61 16.18 4.48 11.63
N GLU A 62 15.11 3.75 11.42
CA GLU A 62 14.72 2.56 12.18
C GLU A 62 13.84 1.66 11.31
N VAL A 63 13.90 0.36 11.59
CA VAL A 63 12.99 -0.63 11.00
C VAL A 63 12.18 -1.29 12.10
N VAL A 64 10.86 -1.19 11.99
CA VAL A 64 9.89 -1.85 12.89
C VAL A 64 9.47 -3.16 12.23
N ILE A 65 9.74 -4.28 12.89
CA ILE A 65 9.37 -5.62 12.42
C ILE A 65 8.40 -6.23 13.44
N SER A 66 7.25 -6.69 13.00
CA SER A 66 6.28 -7.40 13.83
C SER A 66 6.06 -8.82 13.30
N ARG A 67 6.40 -9.83 14.11
CA ARG A 67 6.14 -11.26 13.83
C ARG A 67 5.07 -11.82 14.74
N ASP A 68 5.10 -11.41 16.00
CA ASP A 68 4.20 -11.86 17.05
C ASP A 68 3.62 -10.63 17.78
N GLY A 69 2.32 -10.59 17.90
CA GLY A 69 1.61 -9.47 18.55
C GLY A 69 1.02 -8.47 17.56
N ASP A 70 0.35 -7.45 18.09
CA ASP A 70 -0.35 -6.44 17.28
C ASP A 70 0.65 -5.54 16.53
N PRO A 71 0.74 -5.64 15.20
CA PRO A 71 1.72 -4.88 14.42
C PRO A 71 1.47 -3.37 14.46
N LEU A 72 0.21 -2.95 14.63
CA LEU A 72 -0.13 -1.53 14.71
C LEU A 72 0.26 -0.93 16.07
N ALA A 73 0.24 -1.73 17.14
CA ALA A 73 0.72 -1.29 18.44
C ALA A 73 2.24 -1.06 18.40
N SER A 74 3.00 -1.96 17.76
CA SER A 74 4.45 -1.79 17.57
C SER A 74 4.78 -0.54 16.77
N LEU A 75 4.06 -0.32 15.67
CA LEU A 75 4.24 0.88 14.84
C LEU A 75 3.86 2.16 15.60
N ARG A 76 2.74 2.15 16.34
CA ARG A 76 2.32 3.30 17.16
C ARG A 76 3.38 3.66 18.21
N GLN A 77 3.94 2.65 18.89
CA GLN A 77 5.00 2.85 19.86
C GLN A 77 6.26 3.47 19.24
N ALA A 78 6.64 3.00 18.05
CA ALA A 78 7.78 3.56 17.32
C ALA A 78 7.53 5.01 16.90
N MET A 79 6.36 5.30 16.32
CA MET A 79 6.00 6.65 15.87
C MET A 79 5.79 7.64 17.03
N ALA A 80 5.38 7.18 18.20
CA ALA A 80 5.20 8.03 19.37
C ALA A 80 6.51 8.65 19.92
N ARG A 81 7.67 8.16 19.46
CA ARG A 81 8.99 8.74 19.80
C ARG A 81 9.30 10.00 19.02
N TYR A 82 8.50 10.35 18.02
CA TYR A 82 8.72 11.50 17.16
C TYR A 82 7.61 12.53 17.39
N GLU A 83 8.01 13.76 17.76
CA GLU A 83 7.08 14.87 17.83
C GLU A 83 6.81 15.38 16.42
N ARG A 84 5.51 15.56 16.11
CA ARG A 84 5.07 16.11 14.84
C ARG A 84 5.75 17.44 14.54
N PRO A 85 6.34 17.62 13.36
CA PRO A 85 6.72 18.94 12.90
C PRO A 85 5.46 19.81 12.82
N ALA A 86 5.51 21.00 13.41
CA ALA A 86 4.44 21.99 13.22
C ALA A 86 4.28 22.21 11.71
N GLY A 87 3.06 22.03 11.18
CA GLY A 87 2.76 21.98 9.76
C GLY A 87 3.49 23.05 8.95
N GLY A 88 4.48 22.64 8.18
CA GLY A 88 5.23 23.50 7.26
C GLY A 88 4.37 23.82 6.04
N ARG A 89 4.03 25.10 5.83
CA ARG A 89 3.40 25.51 4.58
C ARG A 89 4.33 25.13 3.40
N GLY A 90 3.80 24.40 2.43
CA GLY A 90 4.54 24.03 1.20
C GLY A 90 5.17 22.64 1.19
N LEU A 91 5.03 21.84 2.25
CA LEU A 91 5.44 20.43 2.25
C LEU A 91 4.46 19.57 1.42
N PRO A 92 4.95 18.52 0.76
CA PRO A 92 4.09 17.53 0.12
C PRO A 92 3.29 16.75 1.19
N ARG A 93 2.25 16.03 0.74
CA ARG A 93 1.39 15.22 1.62
C ARG A 93 2.15 14.15 2.44
N PHE A 94 3.32 13.75 2.00
CA PHE A 94 4.25 12.93 2.75
C PHE A 94 5.63 13.58 2.73
N SER A 95 6.16 13.89 3.89
CA SER A 95 7.48 14.51 4.05
C SER A 95 8.41 13.70 4.95
N GLY A 96 7.95 12.55 5.44
CA GLY A 96 8.64 11.64 6.33
C GLY A 96 7.67 10.90 7.24
N GLY A 97 8.10 9.78 7.79
CA GLY A 97 7.27 8.88 8.59
C GLY A 97 7.60 7.42 8.31
N ALA A 98 6.68 6.54 8.62
CA ALA A 98 6.81 5.11 8.41
C ALA A 98 6.29 4.71 7.02
N VAL A 99 7.06 3.92 6.27
CA VAL A 99 6.67 3.32 4.99
C VAL A 99 6.88 1.82 5.07
N GLY A 100 5.89 1.03 4.66
CA GLY A 100 5.97 -0.41 4.80
C GLY A 100 4.74 -1.15 4.34
N TYR A 101 4.60 -2.37 4.86
CA TYR A 101 3.43 -3.22 4.60
C TYR A 101 2.87 -3.82 5.89
N VAL A 102 1.58 -4.16 5.81
CA VAL A 102 0.87 -5.03 6.75
C VAL A 102 0.37 -6.23 5.96
N GLY A 103 0.78 -7.44 6.33
CA GLY A 103 0.34 -8.69 5.71
C GLY A 103 -1.09 -9.04 6.09
N TYR A 104 -1.73 -9.89 5.27
CA TYR A 104 -3.12 -10.31 5.49
C TYR A 104 -3.33 -10.96 6.86
N GLU A 105 -2.39 -11.78 7.30
CA GLU A 105 -2.49 -12.51 8.58
C GLU A 105 -2.47 -11.59 9.81
N ALA A 106 -2.11 -10.31 9.67
CA ALA A 106 -2.24 -9.32 10.74
C ALA A 106 -3.70 -9.20 11.23
N ALA A 107 -4.68 -9.53 10.39
CA ALA A 107 -6.10 -9.53 10.74
C ALA A 107 -6.41 -10.39 12.00
N ARG A 108 -5.63 -11.44 12.29
CA ARG A 108 -5.77 -12.28 13.50
C ARG A 108 -5.55 -11.52 14.81
N HIS A 109 -4.82 -10.41 14.76
CA HIS A 109 -4.59 -9.55 15.92
C HIS A 109 -5.73 -8.53 16.13
N PHE A 110 -6.60 -8.39 15.14
CA PHE A 110 -7.71 -7.46 15.13
C PHE A 110 -9.04 -8.14 15.40
N GLU A 111 -9.20 -9.36 14.85
CA GLU A 111 -10.42 -10.17 14.93
C GLU A 111 -10.06 -11.64 15.26
N ARG A 112 -11.01 -12.38 15.82
CA ARG A 112 -10.82 -13.79 16.13
C ARG A 112 -11.07 -14.64 14.89
N ILE A 113 -10.04 -14.82 14.09
CA ILE A 113 -10.09 -15.64 12.87
C ILE A 113 -9.02 -16.75 12.94
N PRO A 114 -9.30 -17.94 12.38
CA PRO A 114 -8.31 -18.99 12.24
C PRO A 114 -7.22 -18.59 11.24
N GLN A 115 -6.19 -19.42 11.12
CA GLN A 115 -5.12 -19.24 10.15
C GLN A 115 -4.99 -20.46 9.26
N ALA A 116 -4.67 -20.24 7.99
CA ALA A 116 -4.25 -21.31 7.12
C ALA A 116 -3.00 -22.04 7.68
N PRO A 117 -2.94 -23.37 7.53
CA PRO A 117 -1.95 -24.19 8.27
C PRO A 117 -0.51 -23.98 7.85
N ARG A 118 -0.25 -23.64 6.57
CA ARG A 118 1.10 -23.54 6.05
C ARG A 118 1.52 -22.08 5.86
N ASP A 119 2.74 -21.75 6.28
CA ASP A 119 3.37 -20.47 6.02
C ASP A 119 4.51 -20.67 5.01
N PRO A 120 4.29 -20.42 3.71
CA PRO A 120 5.29 -20.68 2.69
C PRO A 120 6.44 -19.69 2.66
N HIS A 121 6.26 -18.53 3.29
CA HIS A 121 7.20 -17.42 3.17
C HIS A 121 7.93 -17.07 4.47
N GLY A 122 7.34 -17.34 5.63
CA GLY A 122 7.90 -17.00 6.95
C GLY A 122 8.12 -15.49 7.13
N LEU A 123 7.27 -14.67 6.50
CA LEU A 123 7.38 -13.22 6.57
C LEU A 123 6.82 -12.68 7.89
N PRO A 124 7.33 -11.52 8.36
CA PRO A 124 6.68 -10.77 9.43
C PRO A 124 5.26 -10.35 9.03
N ASP A 125 4.37 -10.23 10.04
CA ASP A 125 3.01 -9.70 9.83
C ASP A 125 3.04 -8.24 9.36
N ALA A 126 4.08 -7.48 9.75
CA ALA A 126 4.33 -6.15 9.22
C ALA A 126 5.81 -5.79 9.28
N VAL A 127 6.23 -4.96 8.31
CA VAL A 127 7.55 -4.32 8.29
C VAL A 127 7.38 -2.87 7.88
N PHE A 128 7.92 -1.94 8.68
CA PHE A 128 7.95 -0.52 8.37
C PHE A 128 9.34 0.06 8.60
N GLY A 129 9.86 0.77 7.59
CA GLY A 129 11.00 1.67 7.78
C GLY A 129 10.51 3.06 8.22
N ILE A 130 11.15 3.67 9.21
CA ILE A 130 10.88 5.07 9.60
C ILE A 130 11.91 5.96 8.91
N TYR A 131 11.42 6.84 8.05
CA TYR A 131 12.23 7.70 7.20
C TYR A 131 12.11 9.15 7.63
N ASP A 132 13.23 9.75 7.99
CA ASP A 132 13.37 11.19 8.25
C ASP A 132 14.04 11.92 7.07
N THR A 133 14.35 11.19 6.01
CA THR A 133 14.95 11.70 4.78
C THR A 133 14.17 11.15 3.58
N VAL A 134 13.59 12.06 2.79
CA VAL A 134 12.69 11.75 1.68
C VAL A 134 12.95 12.67 0.50
N VAL A 135 12.90 12.14 -0.71
CA VAL A 135 12.84 12.92 -1.94
C VAL A 135 11.42 12.86 -2.49
N ALA A 136 10.79 14.01 -2.66
CA ALA A 136 9.43 14.13 -3.18
C ALA A 136 9.45 14.83 -4.54
N PHE A 137 9.04 14.13 -5.60
CA PHE A 137 8.82 14.72 -6.92
C PHE A 137 7.46 15.41 -6.96
N ASP A 138 7.40 16.69 -7.34
CA ASP A 138 6.17 17.40 -7.68
C ASP A 138 6.04 17.44 -9.20
N HIS A 139 5.27 16.52 -9.76
CA HIS A 139 5.07 16.40 -11.21
C HIS A 139 4.35 17.59 -11.82
N LEU A 140 3.57 18.33 -11.03
CA LEU A 140 2.89 19.54 -11.50
C LEU A 140 3.85 20.72 -11.68
N ARG A 141 4.88 20.80 -10.81
CA ARG A 141 5.86 21.90 -10.84
C ARG A 141 7.14 21.52 -11.58
N HIS A 142 7.30 20.27 -11.95
CA HIS A 142 8.54 19.72 -12.49
C HIS A 142 9.75 19.97 -11.59
N THR A 143 9.53 19.87 -10.27
CA THR A 143 10.56 20.02 -9.25
C THR A 143 10.63 18.79 -8.36
N MET A 144 11.74 18.61 -7.66
CA MET A 144 11.88 17.67 -6.56
C MET A 144 12.27 18.42 -5.29
N LEU A 145 11.67 17.98 -4.17
CA LEU A 145 11.98 18.48 -2.85
C LEU A 145 12.83 17.43 -2.13
N LEU A 146 14.05 17.79 -1.78
CA LEU A 146 14.89 17.00 -0.89
C LEU A 146 14.55 17.43 0.52
N ILE A 147 14.09 16.50 1.34
CA ILE A 147 13.57 16.76 2.69
C ILE A 147 14.38 15.92 3.68
N ALA A 148 15.05 16.57 4.62
CA ALA A 148 15.71 15.92 5.74
C ALA A 148 15.23 16.55 7.04
N HIS A 149 14.89 15.74 8.05
CA HIS A 149 14.46 16.28 9.33
C HIS A 149 15.64 16.46 10.28
N ALA A 150 15.81 17.68 10.78
CA ALA A 150 16.68 17.98 11.91
C ALA A 150 16.06 17.41 13.18
N ALA A 151 16.74 16.47 13.82
CA ALA A 151 16.33 15.91 15.09
C ALA A 151 16.87 16.80 16.23
N ASP A 152 15.98 17.19 17.16
CA ASP A 152 16.34 18.01 18.35
C ASP A 152 17.17 19.28 18.00
N GLY A 153 16.90 19.89 16.83
CA GLY A 153 17.56 21.09 16.37
C GLY A 153 18.91 20.89 15.67
N ASP A 154 19.36 19.65 15.44
CA ASP A 154 20.60 19.37 14.69
C ASP A 154 20.41 19.61 13.18
N ARG A 155 20.24 20.87 12.83
CA ARG A 155 20.11 21.35 11.46
C ARG A 155 21.34 21.00 10.60
N ALA A 156 22.53 21.00 11.20
CA ALA A 156 23.76 20.69 10.49
C ALA A 156 23.79 19.24 10.00
N ALA A 157 23.25 18.28 10.77
CA ALA A 157 23.11 16.90 10.32
C ALA A 157 22.10 16.79 9.17
N ALA A 158 20.98 17.52 9.22
CA ALA A 158 20.01 17.51 8.13
C ALA A 158 20.60 18.10 6.84
N GLU A 159 21.33 19.23 6.92
CA GLU A 159 22.00 19.82 5.75
C GLU A 159 23.04 18.87 5.14
N ARG A 160 23.85 18.15 5.95
CA ARG A 160 24.78 17.13 5.45
C ARG A 160 24.07 16.03 4.65
N ARG A 161 22.91 15.57 5.13
CA ARG A 161 22.10 14.57 4.39
C ARG A 161 21.58 15.14 3.07
N LEU A 162 21.16 16.40 3.04
CA LEU A 162 20.77 17.06 1.79
C LEU A 162 21.93 17.16 0.81
N ASP A 163 23.16 17.44 1.29
CA ASP A 163 24.37 17.46 0.44
C ASP A 163 24.70 16.06 -0.11
N GLU A 164 24.52 15.00 0.69
CA GLU A 164 24.68 13.60 0.24
C GLU A 164 23.65 13.22 -0.84
N LEU A 165 22.40 13.65 -0.68
CA LEU A 165 21.35 13.44 -1.70
C LEU A 165 21.69 14.18 -3.00
N ASP A 166 22.11 15.44 -2.91
CA ASP A 166 22.52 16.24 -4.07
C ASP A 166 23.68 15.59 -4.82
N ALA A 167 24.72 15.17 -4.12
CA ALA A 167 25.87 14.50 -4.70
C ALA A 167 25.49 13.17 -5.38
N ALA A 168 24.59 12.38 -4.77
CA ALA A 168 24.13 11.15 -5.37
C ALA A 168 23.27 11.40 -6.62
N LEU A 169 22.41 12.41 -6.62
CA LEU A 169 21.59 12.76 -7.77
C LEU A 169 22.41 13.31 -8.94
N ASP A 170 23.55 13.95 -8.67
CA ASP A 170 24.48 14.42 -9.72
C ASP A 170 25.34 13.29 -10.29
N ALA A 171 25.38 12.13 -9.67
CA ALA A 171 26.15 10.97 -10.16
C ALA A 171 25.57 10.43 -11.48
N PRO A 172 26.40 9.81 -12.33
CA PRO A 172 25.94 9.14 -13.54
C PRO A 172 24.95 8.03 -13.24
N LEU A 173 23.91 7.90 -14.08
CA LEU A 173 22.95 6.82 -13.98
C LEU A 173 23.57 5.48 -14.42
N VAL A 174 23.68 4.53 -13.50
CA VAL A 174 24.16 3.16 -13.77
C VAL A 174 23.01 2.19 -13.51
N LEU A 175 22.46 1.61 -14.57
CA LEU A 175 21.39 0.62 -14.43
C LEU A 175 21.97 -0.76 -14.10
N PRO A 176 21.29 -1.54 -13.23
CA PRO A 176 21.68 -2.92 -12.98
C PRO A 176 21.53 -3.76 -14.27
N ALA A 177 22.44 -4.70 -14.46
CA ALA A 177 22.36 -5.63 -15.57
C ALA A 177 21.11 -6.51 -15.45
N THR A 178 20.35 -6.63 -16.53
CA THR A 178 19.15 -7.46 -16.56
C THR A 178 19.30 -8.56 -17.61
N PRO A 179 19.90 -9.71 -17.26
CA PRO A 179 20.06 -10.80 -18.20
C PRO A 179 18.70 -11.38 -18.60
N ARG A 180 18.55 -11.75 -19.86
CA ARG A 180 17.41 -12.54 -20.32
C ARG A 180 17.61 -13.98 -19.83
N ILE A 181 16.78 -14.39 -18.89
CA ILE A 181 16.82 -15.72 -18.29
C ILE A 181 15.44 -16.34 -18.51
N GLU A 182 15.42 -17.59 -18.98
CA GLU A 182 14.20 -18.38 -19.05
C GLU A 182 13.69 -18.63 -17.63
N ARG A 183 12.39 -18.51 -17.43
CA ARG A 183 11.74 -18.65 -16.13
C ARG A 183 10.66 -19.69 -16.19
N THR A 184 10.59 -20.49 -15.13
CA THR A 184 9.49 -21.43 -14.89
C THR A 184 8.45 -20.82 -13.99
N VAL A 185 7.17 -21.12 -14.25
CA VAL A 185 6.04 -20.73 -13.42
C VAL A 185 5.42 -21.99 -12.84
N SER A 186 5.19 -22.02 -11.55
CA SER A 186 4.48 -23.10 -10.88
C SER A 186 3.41 -22.52 -9.95
N ALA A 187 2.26 -23.21 -9.85
CA ALA A 187 1.19 -22.84 -8.94
C ALA A 187 1.30 -23.67 -7.66
N ASN A 188 0.80 -23.12 -6.53
CA ASN A 188 0.75 -23.86 -5.26
C ASN A 188 -0.32 -24.95 -5.23
N MET A 189 -1.22 -24.99 -6.18
CA MET A 189 -2.26 -26.01 -6.37
C MET A 189 -2.58 -26.24 -7.85
N THR A 190 -3.21 -27.35 -8.15
CA THR A 190 -3.68 -27.65 -9.51
C THR A 190 -4.94 -26.85 -9.85
N PRO A 191 -5.26 -26.62 -11.14
CA PRO A 191 -6.53 -26.01 -11.54
C PRO A 191 -7.75 -26.71 -10.95
N ALA A 192 -7.79 -28.04 -10.98
CA ALA A 192 -8.89 -28.84 -10.42
C ALA A 192 -9.06 -28.61 -8.91
N ALA A 193 -7.95 -28.53 -8.15
CA ALA A 193 -8.02 -28.23 -6.72
C ALA A 193 -8.57 -26.83 -6.45
N TYR A 194 -8.21 -25.83 -7.26
CA TYR A 194 -8.77 -24.48 -7.14
C TYR A 194 -10.28 -24.46 -7.48
N GLU A 195 -10.69 -25.18 -8.53
CA GLU A 195 -12.11 -25.30 -8.89
C GLU A 195 -12.93 -25.98 -7.79
N ASP A 196 -12.34 -26.97 -7.06
CA ASP A 196 -12.97 -27.60 -5.90
C ASP A 196 -13.21 -26.59 -4.78
N LEU A 197 -12.22 -25.71 -4.48
CA LEU A 197 -12.40 -24.64 -3.51
C LEU A 197 -13.53 -23.69 -3.91
N VAL A 198 -13.59 -23.31 -5.20
CA VAL A 198 -14.67 -22.44 -5.72
C VAL A 198 -16.03 -23.13 -5.59
N ARG A 199 -16.14 -24.45 -5.90
CA ARG A 199 -17.38 -25.19 -5.71
C ARG A 199 -17.82 -25.18 -4.24
N ARG A 200 -16.90 -25.44 -3.32
CA ARG A 200 -17.20 -25.42 -1.87
C ARG A 200 -17.62 -24.03 -1.40
N ALA A 201 -16.94 -22.95 -1.86
CA ALA A 201 -17.34 -21.57 -1.54
C ALA A 201 -18.76 -21.27 -2.05
N ARG A 202 -19.12 -21.72 -3.25
CA ARG A 202 -20.49 -21.56 -3.80
C ARG A 202 -21.54 -22.31 -2.97
N GLU A 203 -21.24 -23.49 -2.45
CA GLU A 203 -22.12 -24.22 -1.53
C GLU A 203 -22.36 -23.42 -0.25
N LEU A 204 -21.30 -22.92 0.38
CA LEU A 204 -21.39 -22.08 1.59
C LEU A 204 -22.24 -20.81 1.35
N ILE A 205 -22.12 -20.20 0.18
CA ILE A 205 -22.95 -19.05 -0.20
C ILE A 205 -24.42 -19.49 -0.37
N ALA A 206 -24.67 -20.63 -1.01
CA ALA A 206 -26.02 -21.16 -1.17
C ALA A 206 -26.67 -21.57 0.16
N GLU A 207 -25.88 -22.03 1.13
CA GLU A 207 -26.29 -22.33 2.50
C GLU A 207 -26.59 -21.04 3.32
N GLY A 208 -26.28 -19.86 2.78
CA GLY A 208 -26.49 -18.56 3.45
C GLY A 208 -25.38 -18.17 4.43
N ASP A 209 -24.23 -18.82 4.38
CA ASP A 209 -23.12 -18.58 5.30
C ASP A 209 -22.36 -17.28 4.99
N CYS A 210 -22.21 -16.98 3.70
CA CYS A 210 -21.61 -15.75 3.18
C CYS A 210 -22.37 -15.25 1.94
N ILE A 211 -22.16 -14.00 1.58
CA ILE A 211 -22.64 -13.37 0.33
C ILE A 211 -21.54 -13.46 -0.74
N GLN A 212 -20.29 -13.28 -0.31
CA GLN A 212 -19.12 -13.32 -1.17
C GLN A 212 -17.93 -13.93 -0.40
N ILE A 213 -17.13 -14.76 -1.07
CA ILE A 213 -15.87 -15.30 -0.57
C ILE A 213 -14.83 -15.14 -1.68
N VAL A 214 -13.74 -14.43 -1.42
CA VAL A 214 -12.66 -14.19 -2.40
C VAL A 214 -11.52 -15.16 -2.12
N LEU A 215 -11.43 -16.21 -2.94
CA LEU A 215 -10.37 -17.22 -2.84
C LEU A 215 -9.14 -16.82 -3.66
N ALA A 216 -7.97 -17.25 -3.21
CA ALA A 216 -6.69 -16.95 -3.84
C ALA A 216 -5.88 -18.21 -4.13
N GLN A 217 -4.98 -18.10 -5.11
CA GLN A 217 -3.89 -19.04 -5.36
C GLN A 217 -2.59 -18.28 -5.59
N ARG A 218 -1.44 -18.97 -5.40
CA ARG A 218 -0.11 -18.40 -5.57
C ARG A 218 0.58 -18.98 -6.80
N PHE A 219 1.30 -18.13 -7.52
CA PHE A 219 2.22 -18.54 -8.56
C PHE A 219 3.66 -18.19 -8.16
N ASP A 220 4.55 -19.16 -8.26
CA ASP A 220 5.98 -19.01 -7.99
C ASP A 220 6.74 -18.95 -9.32
N ILE A 221 7.55 -17.92 -9.48
CA ILE A 221 8.37 -17.69 -10.69
C ILE A 221 9.84 -17.86 -10.34
N ARG A 222 10.55 -18.74 -11.05
CA ARG A 222 11.96 -19.04 -10.78
C ARG A 222 12.79 -19.08 -12.07
N PRO A 223 14.02 -18.51 -12.03
CA PRO A 223 14.58 -17.66 -10.99
C PRO A 223 13.82 -16.34 -10.84
N ALA A 224 13.94 -15.69 -9.69
CA ALA A 224 13.29 -14.40 -9.46
C ALA A 224 13.80 -13.31 -10.41
N PRO A 225 12.96 -12.40 -10.91
CA PRO A 225 13.41 -11.26 -11.67
C PRO A 225 14.18 -10.26 -10.78
N GLU A 226 15.02 -9.42 -11.42
CA GLU A 226 15.59 -8.27 -10.72
C GLU A 226 14.46 -7.28 -10.39
N PRO A 227 14.35 -6.81 -9.12
CA PRO A 227 13.20 -6.03 -8.66
C PRO A 227 12.93 -4.75 -9.47
N LEU A 228 13.98 -3.97 -9.77
CA LEU A 228 13.82 -2.73 -10.52
C LEU A 228 13.40 -2.99 -11.97
N ALA A 229 13.92 -4.05 -12.59
CA ALA A 229 13.51 -4.43 -13.95
C ALA A 229 12.04 -4.84 -13.99
N LEU A 230 11.57 -5.59 -12.98
CA LEU A 230 10.16 -5.95 -12.84
C LEU A 230 9.30 -4.70 -12.63
N TYR A 231 9.72 -3.79 -11.74
CA TYR A 231 9.02 -2.53 -11.50
C TYR A 231 8.84 -1.72 -12.79
N ARG A 232 9.92 -1.55 -13.56
CA ARG A 232 9.90 -0.82 -14.83
C ARG A 232 8.98 -1.48 -15.87
N ALA A 233 8.98 -2.82 -15.91
CA ALA A 233 8.07 -3.57 -16.78
C ALA A 233 6.60 -3.36 -16.38
N LEU A 234 6.28 -3.49 -15.10
CA LEU A 234 4.92 -3.26 -14.58
C LEU A 234 4.46 -1.82 -14.83
N ARG A 235 5.33 -0.84 -14.62
CA ARG A 235 5.04 0.58 -14.88
C ARG A 235 4.68 0.85 -16.35
N HIS A 236 5.26 0.09 -17.26
CA HIS A 236 4.97 0.19 -18.69
C HIS A 236 3.70 -0.57 -19.11
N VAL A 237 3.54 -1.81 -18.61
CA VAL A 237 2.46 -2.70 -19.04
C VAL A 237 1.14 -2.40 -18.32
N ASN A 238 1.21 -2.03 -17.05
CA ASN A 238 0.04 -1.83 -16.20
C ASN A 238 0.26 -0.67 -15.23
N PRO A 239 0.36 0.59 -15.71
CA PRO A 239 0.41 1.74 -14.85
C PRO A 239 -0.80 1.74 -13.93
N SER A 240 -0.61 2.13 -12.66
CA SER A 240 -1.64 2.06 -11.63
C SER A 240 -1.53 3.23 -10.66
N PRO A 241 -2.60 3.61 -9.95
CA PRO A 241 -2.59 4.70 -8.99
C PRO A 241 -1.58 4.53 -7.86
N TYR A 242 -1.27 3.28 -7.50
CA TYR A 242 -0.28 2.95 -6.47
C TYR A 242 0.77 2.00 -7.05
N MET A 243 1.81 2.58 -7.60
CA MET A 243 3.02 1.86 -8.00
C MET A 243 4.02 1.90 -6.85
N PHE A 244 4.62 0.76 -6.52
CA PHE A 244 5.63 0.72 -5.48
C PHE A 244 6.73 -0.30 -5.74
N LEU A 245 7.94 0.07 -5.35
CA LEU A 245 9.06 -0.81 -5.10
C LEU A 245 9.49 -0.58 -3.65
N LEU A 246 9.36 -1.59 -2.82
CA LEU A 246 9.62 -1.52 -1.39
C LEU A 246 10.63 -2.61 -0.99
N GLU A 247 11.85 -2.20 -0.69
CA GLU A 247 12.90 -3.08 -0.17
C GLU A 247 12.75 -3.18 1.35
N THR A 248 12.48 -4.38 1.84
CA THR A 248 12.29 -4.65 3.27
C THR A 248 13.24 -5.72 3.76
N VAL A 249 13.28 -5.95 5.08
CA VAL A 249 14.03 -7.05 5.65
C VAL A 249 13.43 -8.38 5.20
N GLY A 250 14.21 -9.15 4.46
CA GLY A 250 13.85 -10.49 3.98
C GLY A 250 13.05 -10.54 2.68
N ALA A 251 12.57 -9.41 2.16
CA ALA A 251 11.80 -9.39 0.93
C ALA A 251 11.79 -8.03 0.24
N THR A 252 11.59 -8.04 -1.06
CA THR A 252 11.25 -6.86 -1.85
C THR A 252 9.85 -7.02 -2.44
N LEU A 253 8.99 -6.02 -2.25
CA LEU A 253 7.67 -5.96 -2.86
C LEU A 253 7.72 -5.05 -4.07
N VAL A 254 7.19 -5.53 -5.19
CA VAL A 254 7.03 -4.76 -6.42
C VAL A 254 5.58 -4.84 -6.85
N GLY A 255 4.88 -3.72 -6.84
CA GLY A 255 3.43 -3.71 -7.04
C GLY A 255 2.93 -2.59 -7.94
N ALA A 256 1.80 -2.87 -8.58
CA ALA A 256 1.00 -1.97 -9.38
C ALA A 256 -0.47 -2.07 -8.92
N SER A 257 -0.75 -1.61 -7.69
CA SER A 257 -2.08 -1.71 -7.11
C SER A 257 -3.03 -0.68 -7.72
N PRO A 258 -4.18 -1.12 -8.22
CA PRO A 258 -5.19 -0.20 -8.76
C PRO A 258 -6.10 0.37 -7.67
N GLU A 259 -6.04 -0.18 -6.45
CA GLU A 259 -7.07 0.03 -5.44
C GLU A 259 -6.50 0.64 -4.16
N PRO A 260 -6.89 1.91 -3.85
CA PRO A 260 -6.63 2.49 -2.54
C PRO A 260 -7.33 1.67 -1.46
N PHE A 261 -6.68 1.52 -0.30
CA PHE A 261 -7.29 0.82 0.82
C PHE A 261 -7.97 1.79 1.77
N VAL A 262 -7.22 2.50 2.59
CA VAL A 262 -7.73 3.52 3.50
C VAL A 262 -6.77 4.70 3.55
N ARG A 263 -7.34 5.90 3.55
CA ARG A 263 -6.63 7.16 3.68
C ARG A 263 -7.17 7.95 4.87
N VAL A 264 -6.26 8.56 5.62
CA VAL A 264 -6.61 9.51 6.69
C VAL A 264 -5.81 10.79 6.47
N GLU A 265 -6.53 11.90 6.36
CA GLU A 265 -5.92 13.22 6.20
C GLU A 265 -6.76 14.27 6.92
N GLY A 266 -6.13 15.11 7.75
CA GLY A 266 -6.85 16.18 8.46
C GLY A 266 -8.01 15.68 9.34
N GLY A 267 -7.91 14.46 9.90
CA GLY A 267 -8.98 13.86 10.72
C GLY A 267 -10.15 13.27 9.92
N THR A 268 -10.06 13.24 8.59
CA THR A 268 -11.04 12.58 7.72
C THR A 268 -10.52 11.23 7.28
N VAL A 269 -11.30 10.17 7.50
CA VAL A 269 -11.05 8.83 6.96
C VAL A 269 -11.81 8.67 5.65
N VAL A 270 -11.14 8.11 4.62
CA VAL A 270 -11.69 7.93 3.28
C VAL A 270 -11.41 6.53 2.78
N MET A 271 -12.41 5.89 2.19
CA MET A 271 -12.30 4.65 1.42
C MET A 271 -12.87 4.85 0.02
N HIS A 272 -12.34 4.10 -0.94
CA HIS A 272 -12.76 4.15 -2.33
C HIS A 272 -13.22 2.77 -2.80
N PRO A 273 -14.45 2.35 -2.53
CA PRO A 273 -14.99 1.12 -3.10
C PRO A 273 -14.95 1.15 -4.62
N ILE A 274 -14.36 0.11 -5.21
CA ILE A 274 -14.26 -0.08 -6.66
C ILE A 274 -14.86 -1.44 -7.01
N ALA A 275 -15.82 -1.47 -7.94
CA ALA A 275 -16.39 -2.70 -8.48
C ALA A 275 -16.82 -2.49 -9.93
N GLY A 276 -17.12 -3.61 -10.59
CA GLY A 276 -17.50 -3.57 -11.99
C GLY A 276 -16.36 -3.15 -12.91
N THR A 277 -16.19 -3.86 -14.00
CA THR A 277 -15.10 -3.59 -14.95
C THR A 277 -15.60 -3.76 -16.37
N ARG A 278 -15.26 -2.80 -17.22
CA ARG A 278 -15.36 -2.94 -18.68
C ARG A 278 -14.04 -2.49 -19.32
N PRO A 279 -13.65 -3.10 -20.45
CA PRO A 279 -12.49 -2.65 -21.20
C PRO A 279 -12.77 -1.25 -21.78
N ARG A 280 -11.69 -0.52 -22.08
CA ARG A 280 -11.78 0.70 -22.89
C ARG A 280 -12.24 0.34 -24.29
N GLY A 281 -13.06 1.19 -24.89
CA GLY A 281 -13.46 1.07 -26.28
C GLY A 281 -12.32 1.39 -27.25
N ALA A 282 -12.39 0.86 -28.46
CA ALA A 282 -11.43 1.18 -29.51
C ALA A 282 -11.55 2.65 -30.00
N ASP A 283 -12.71 3.25 -29.80
CA ASP A 283 -13.03 4.64 -30.10
C ASP A 283 -13.99 5.21 -29.04
N ALA A 284 -14.32 6.49 -29.16
CA ALA A 284 -15.19 7.18 -28.20
C ALA A 284 -16.63 6.62 -28.17
N ALA A 285 -17.15 6.09 -29.28
CA ALA A 285 -18.48 5.51 -29.35
C ALA A 285 -18.54 4.15 -28.64
N ALA A 286 -17.55 3.30 -28.89
CA ALA A 286 -17.39 2.01 -28.19
C ALA A 286 -17.14 2.23 -26.69
N ASP A 287 -16.34 3.25 -26.31
CA ASP A 287 -16.09 3.61 -24.91
C ASP A 287 -17.39 4.03 -24.21
N ALA A 288 -18.20 4.86 -24.85
CA ALA A 288 -19.50 5.26 -24.33
C ALA A 288 -20.50 4.09 -24.23
N ALA A 289 -20.47 3.14 -25.18
CA ALA A 289 -21.30 1.95 -25.12
C ALA A 289 -20.92 1.03 -23.97
N ASN A 290 -19.62 0.81 -23.73
CA ASN A 290 -19.10 0.02 -22.60
C ASN A 290 -19.45 0.67 -21.27
N GLU A 291 -19.40 2.01 -21.17
CA GLU A 291 -19.84 2.72 -19.95
C GLU A 291 -21.34 2.56 -19.73
N ALA A 292 -22.16 2.69 -20.78
CA ALA A 292 -23.61 2.53 -20.67
C ALA A 292 -23.98 1.11 -20.22
N GLU A 293 -23.30 0.09 -20.75
CA GLU A 293 -23.46 -1.31 -20.33
C GLU A 293 -23.07 -1.49 -18.87
N LEU A 294 -21.91 -0.95 -18.44
CA LEU A 294 -21.46 -1.02 -17.05
C LEU A 294 -22.49 -0.41 -16.08
N ARG A 295 -22.99 0.76 -16.42
CA ARG A 295 -24.04 1.46 -15.62
C ARG A 295 -25.38 0.72 -15.59
N ALA A 296 -25.72 0.01 -16.67
CA ALA A 296 -26.98 -0.74 -16.78
C ALA A 296 -26.91 -2.11 -16.11
N SER A 297 -25.71 -2.68 -15.89
CA SER A 297 -25.54 -4.01 -15.32
C SER A 297 -26.04 -4.09 -13.89
N GLU A 298 -27.15 -4.81 -13.69
CA GLU A 298 -27.74 -5.01 -12.36
C GLU A 298 -26.76 -5.75 -11.43
N LYS A 299 -26.03 -6.75 -11.94
CA LYS A 299 -25.03 -7.50 -11.18
C LYS A 299 -23.93 -6.59 -10.65
N GLU A 300 -23.30 -5.80 -11.53
CA GLU A 300 -22.19 -4.92 -11.16
C GLU A 300 -22.63 -3.84 -10.15
N ARG A 301 -23.85 -3.33 -10.32
CA ARG A 301 -24.43 -2.36 -9.39
C ARG A 301 -24.72 -2.98 -8.03
N ALA A 302 -25.26 -4.20 -7.98
CA ALA A 302 -25.53 -4.90 -6.72
C ALA A 302 -24.23 -5.19 -5.95
N GLU A 303 -23.21 -5.69 -6.65
CA GLU A 303 -21.88 -5.89 -6.07
C GLU A 303 -21.29 -4.57 -5.56
N HIS A 304 -21.39 -3.51 -6.33
CA HIS A 304 -20.87 -2.18 -5.92
C HIS A 304 -21.59 -1.64 -4.68
N VAL A 305 -22.93 -1.75 -4.60
CA VAL A 305 -23.68 -1.37 -3.40
C VAL A 305 -23.22 -2.14 -2.17
N MET A 306 -23.00 -3.45 -2.31
CA MET A 306 -22.49 -4.29 -1.23
C MET A 306 -21.11 -3.78 -0.72
N LEU A 307 -20.20 -3.42 -1.62
CA LEU A 307 -18.88 -2.90 -1.23
C LEU A 307 -18.97 -1.49 -0.62
N VAL A 308 -19.88 -0.64 -1.11
CA VAL A 308 -20.14 0.67 -0.50
C VAL A 308 -20.69 0.50 0.92
N ASP A 309 -21.62 -0.40 1.13
CA ASP A 309 -22.18 -0.69 2.47
C ASP A 309 -21.12 -1.24 3.42
N LEU A 310 -20.25 -2.13 2.93
CA LEU A 310 -19.09 -2.62 3.70
C LEU A 310 -18.18 -1.46 4.09
N GLY A 311 -17.82 -0.57 3.14
CA GLY A 311 -17.01 0.62 3.41
C GLY A 311 -17.68 1.57 4.41
N ARG A 312 -19.00 1.78 4.29
CA ARG A 312 -19.77 2.60 5.24
C ARG A 312 -19.75 2.01 6.66
N ASN A 313 -19.85 0.68 6.77
CA ASN A 313 -19.72 -0.02 8.07
C ASN A 313 -18.31 0.16 8.65
N ASP A 314 -17.28 -0.04 7.86
CA ASP A 314 -15.88 0.08 8.30
C ASP A 314 -15.55 1.52 8.76
N VAL A 315 -15.87 2.51 7.93
CA VAL A 315 -15.71 3.95 8.25
C VAL A 315 -16.58 4.34 9.45
N GLY A 316 -17.79 3.77 9.56
CA GLY A 316 -18.72 4.05 10.66
C GLY A 316 -18.19 3.62 12.03
N ARG A 317 -17.40 2.56 12.09
CA ARG A 317 -16.78 2.06 13.34
C ARG A 317 -15.84 3.09 13.99
N VAL A 318 -15.29 4.01 13.23
CA VAL A 318 -14.26 4.96 13.68
C VAL A 318 -14.65 6.42 13.56
N SER A 319 -15.78 6.70 12.95
CA SER A 319 -16.24 8.07 12.70
C SER A 319 -17.16 8.60 13.78
N LYS A 320 -17.20 9.93 13.94
CA LYS A 320 -18.20 10.63 14.75
C LYS A 320 -19.60 10.32 14.22
N PRO A 321 -20.59 10.06 15.07
CA PRO A 321 -21.97 9.80 14.65
C PRO A 321 -22.49 10.88 13.70
N GLY A 322 -23.16 10.45 12.61
CA GLY A 322 -23.76 11.37 11.63
C GLY A 322 -22.79 11.99 10.62
N THR A 323 -21.49 11.65 10.66
CA THR A 323 -20.48 12.20 9.72
C THR A 323 -20.16 11.29 8.55
N VAL A 324 -20.58 10.03 8.58
CA VAL A 324 -20.37 9.10 7.46
C VAL A 324 -21.26 9.50 6.29
N ARG A 325 -20.65 9.70 5.14
CA ARG A 325 -21.32 10.10 3.90
C ARG A 325 -20.69 9.45 2.68
N VAL A 326 -21.44 9.42 1.60
CA VAL A 326 -21.01 8.93 0.29
C VAL A 326 -21.15 10.10 -0.70
N PRO A 327 -20.16 11.01 -0.75
CA PRO A 327 -20.26 12.21 -1.61
C PRO A 327 -20.28 11.87 -3.10
N GLU A 328 -19.69 10.77 -3.48
CA GLU A 328 -19.68 10.27 -4.85
C GLU A 328 -20.12 8.81 -4.86
N LEU A 329 -21.22 8.51 -5.54
CA LEU A 329 -21.78 7.16 -5.66
C LEU A 329 -21.84 6.73 -7.12
N MET A 330 -21.22 5.56 -7.43
CA MET A 330 -21.26 4.93 -8.77
C MET A 330 -20.78 5.86 -9.90
N ARG A 331 -19.71 6.64 -9.65
CA ARG A 331 -19.02 7.36 -10.71
C ARG A 331 -18.28 6.32 -11.60
N VAL A 332 -18.17 6.58 -12.89
CA VAL A 332 -17.32 5.78 -13.77
C VAL A 332 -15.96 6.47 -13.91
N ASP A 333 -14.93 5.80 -13.42
CA ASP A 333 -13.55 6.23 -13.60
C ASP A 333 -12.93 5.45 -14.77
N ARG A 334 -12.29 6.18 -15.68
CA ARG A 334 -11.64 5.61 -16.86
C ARG A 334 -10.14 5.59 -16.64
N PHE A 335 -9.58 4.39 -16.72
CA PHE A 335 -8.14 4.14 -16.68
C PHE A 335 -7.63 3.85 -18.11
N SER A 336 -6.34 3.57 -18.24
CA SER A 336 -5.71 3.32 -19.54
C SER A 336 -6.34 2.17 -20.32
N HIS A 337 -6.71 1.07 -19.64
CA HIS A 337 -7.17 -0.17 -20.29
C HIS A 337 -8.60 -0.57 -19.88
N VAL A 338 -9.09 -0.06 -18.79
CA VAL A 338 -10.39 -0.43 -18.22
C VAL A 338 -11.12 0.80 -17.67
N MET A 339 -12.43 0.63 -17.43
CA MET A 339 -13.24 1.56 -16.65
C MET A 339 -13.92 0.81 -15.51
N HIS A 340 -14.10 1.49 -14.37
CA HIS A 340 -14.70 0.93 -13.17
C HIS A 340 -15.82 1.81 -12.63
N LEU A 341 -16.76 1.19 -11.92
CA LEU A 341 -17.64 1.91 -10.98
C LEU A 341 -16.85 2.22 -9.72
N THR A 342 -16.82 3.48 -9.32
CA THR A 342 -16.13 3.96 -8.13
C THR A 342 -17.07 4.76 -7.25
N SER A 343 -16.85 4.68 -5.95
CA SER A 343 -17.54 5.51 -4.96
C SER A 343 -16.56 6.04 -3.93
N VAL A 344 -16.93 7.07 -3.22
CA VAL A 344 -16.18 7.62 -2.11
C VAL A 344 -16.99 7.47 -0.84
N VAL A 345 -16.43 6.83 0.16
CA VAL A 345 -17.00 6.75 1.51
C VAL A 345 -16.09 7.50 2.45
N GLU A 346 -16.60 8.48 3.16
CA GLU A 346 -15.80 9.27 4.09
C GLU A 346 -16.50 9.53 5.41
N GLY A 347 -15.71 9.83 6.44
CA GLY A 347 -16.21 10.18 7.75
C GLY A 347 -15.17 10.97 8.55
N THR A 348 -15.64 11.76 9.53
CA THR A 348 -14.76 12.46 10.46
C THR A 348 -14.38 11.51 11.59
N LEU A 349 -13.09 11.28 11.82
CA LEU A 349 -12.61 10.43 12.91
C LEU A 349 -13.09 10.93 14.28
N ARG A 350 -13.42 9.99 15.16
CA ARG A 350 -13.62 10.30 16.57
C ARG A 350 -12.30 10.78 17.20
N ASP A 351 -12.41 11.59 18.25
CA ASP A 351 -11.24 12.19 18.89
C ASP A 351 -10.37 11.15 19.63
N ASP A 352 -10.91 9.97 19.93
CA ASP A 352 -10.23 8.83 20.57
C ASP A 352 -9.58 7.86 19.57
N VAL A 353 -9.67 8.13 18.25
CA VAL A 353 -9.18 7.24 17.18
C VAL A 353 -8.13 7.96 16.34
N ASP A 354 -6.96 7.34 16.22
CA ASP A 354 -5.89 7.77 15.31
C ASP A 354 -5.99 7.08 13.93
N ALA A 355 -5.08 7.43 13.01
CA ALA A 355 -5.04 6.84 11.68
C ALA A 355 -4.82 5.31 11.69
N LEU A 356 -4.04 4.79 12.66
CA LEU A 356 -3.85 3.34 12.82
C LEU A 356 -5.10 2.65 13.36
N GLY A 357 -5.89 3.33 14.17
CA GLY A 357 -7.22 2.87 14.60
C GLY A 357 -8.19 2.78 13.43
N ALA A 358 -8.16 3.76 12.52
CA ALA A 358 -8.94 3.73 11.29
C ALA A 358 -8.49 2.58 10.37
N PHE A 359 -7.18 2.40 10.17
CA PHE A 359 -6.63 1.27 9.43
C PHE A 359 -7.12 -0.06 9.98
N ARG A 360 -7.00 -0.27 11.30
CA ARG A 360 -7.44 -1.50 12.00
C ARG A 360 -8.91 -1.82 11.74
N ALA A 361 -9.78 -0.84 11.82
CA ALA A 361 -11.22 -1.02 11.67
C ALA A 361 -11.62 -1.42 10.24
N CYS A 362 -10.85 -0.96 9.25
CA CYS A 362 -11.12 -1.24 7.84
C CYS A 362 -10.46 -2.55 7.34
N PHE A 363 -9.39 -3.03 8.03
CA PHE A 363 -8.55 -4.14 7.56
C PHE A 363 -9.17 -5.52 7.77
N PRO A 364 -8.96 -6.46 6.79
CA PRO A 364 -8.50 -6.21 5.43
C PRO A 364 -9.61 -5.65 4.53
N ALA A 365 -9.26 -5.29 3.28
CA ALA A 365 -10.25 -4.80 2.32
C ALA A 365 -11.29 -5.88 1.98
N GLY A 366 -12.54 -5.43 1.78
CA GLY A 366 -13.65 -6.32 1.43
C GLY A 366 -13.49 -6.99 0.07
N THR A 367 -12.90 -6.28 -0.88
CA THR A 367 -12.65 -6.75 -2.26
C THR A 367 -11.68 -7.92 -2.36
N VAL A 368 -10.91 -8.20 -1.30
CA VAL A 368 -9.98 -9.33 -1.21
C VAL A 368 -10.34 -10.32 -0.10
N SER A 369 -11.43 -10.11 0.61
CA SER A 369 -11.94 -11.00 1.66
C SER A 369 -13.34 -11.52 1.34
N GLY A 370 -14.35 -10.69 1.37
CA GLY A 370 -15.73 -11.01 1.09
C GLY A 370 -16.70 -10.38 2.08
N ALA A 371 -17.95 -10.84 2.03
CA ALA A 371 -19.05 -10.31 2.83
C ALA A 371 -19.93 -11.44 3.41
N PRO A 372 -20.30 -11.38 4.70
CA PRO A 372 -19.79 -10.51 5.76
C PRO A 372 -18.28 -10.74 6.03
N LYS A 373 -17.51 -9.69 6.26
CA LYS A 373 -16.03 -9.69 6.27
C LYS A 373 -15.43 -10.78 7.18
N ILE A 374 -15.81 -10.81 8.46
CA ILE A 374 -15.25 -11.74 9.44
C ILE A 374 -15.56 -13.19 9.02
N ARG A 375 -16.80 -13.46 8.65
CA ARG A 375 -17.21 -14.80 8.24
C ARG A 375 -16.50 -15.27 6.97
N ALA A 376 -16.35 -14.39 6.00
CA ALA A 376 -15.59 -14.69 4.77
C ALA A 376 -14.13 -15.02 5.09
N MET A 377 -13.48 -14.28 6.01
CA MET A 377 -12.10 -14.56 6.43
C MET A 377 -11.97 -15.90 7.16
N GLU A 378 -12.96 -16.28 8.00
CA GLU A 378 -12.99 -17.62 8.62
C GLU A 378 -13.01 -18.71 7.55
N ARG A 379 -13.88 -18.57 6.54
CA ARG A 379 -13.99 -19.55 5.45
C ARG A 379 -12.76 -19.59 4.56
N ILE A 380 -12.14 -18.44 4.28
CA ILE A 380 -10.87 -18.38 3.56
C ILE A 380 -9.81 -19.18 4.30
N ALA A 381 -9.67 -18.98 5.62
CA ALA A 381 -8.68 -19.70 6.42
C ALA A 381 -8.91 -21.21 6.50
N GLU A 382 -10.17 -21.67 6.39
CA GLU A 382 -10.53 -23.09 6.34
C GLU A 382 -10.28 -23.71 4.95
N LEU A 383 -10.49 -22.94 3.89
CA LEU A 383 -10.41 -23.42 2.50
C LEU A 383 -8.99 -23.32 1.93
N GLU A 384 -8.29 -22.22 2.18
CA GLU A 384 -6.93 -22.03 1.69
C GLU A 384 -5.91 -22.78 2.55
N THR A 385 -4.98 -23.47 1.89
CA THR A 385 -3.94 -24.26 2.59
C THR A 385 -2.74 -23.43 2.99
N ASP A 386 -2.48 -22.34 2.27
CA ASP A 386 -1.33 -21.47 2.45
C ASP A 386 -1.76 -20.10 3.01
N ARG A 387 -0.96 -19.55 3.92
CA ARG A 387 -1.09 -18.16 4.34
C ARG A 387 -0.82 -17.24 3.15
N ARG A 388 -1.54 -16.14 3.09
CA ARG A 388 -1.46 -15.15 2.00
C ARG A 388 -0.20 -14.28 2.06
N GLY A 389 0.35 -14.09 3.27
CA GLY A 389 1.49 -13.20 3.48
C GLY A 389 1.15 -11.76 3.13
N THR A 390 1.88 -11.18 2.19
CA THR A 390 1.64 -9.79 1.76
C THR A 390 0.42 -9.63 0.85
N TYR A 391 -0.01 -10.69 0.13
CA TYR A 391 -1.21 -10.62 -0.73
C TYR A 391 -2.46 -10.32 0.10
N ALA A 392 -3.31 -9.43 -0.41
CA ALA A 392 -4.53 -8.97 0.28
C ALA A 392 -4.28 -8.20 1.60
N GLY A 393 -3.01 -7.92 1.92
CA GLY A 393 -2.61 -6.98 2.94
C GLY A 393 -2.64 -5.53 2.42
N ALA A 394 -1.86 -4.66 3.03
CA ALA A 394 -1.76 -3.25 2.63
C ALA A 394 -0.30 -2.79 2.55
N VAL A 395 -0.03 -1.87 1.61
CA VAL A 395 1.25 -1.15 1.45
C VAL A 395 0.97 0.34 1.48
N GLY A 396 1.84 1.12 2.13
CA GLY A 396 1.69 2.57 2.16
C GLY A 396 2.52 3.25 3.22
N TYR A 397 2.06 4.41 3.66
CA TYR A 397 2.78 5.22 4.64
C TYR A 397 1.89 5.76 5.75
N LEU A 398 2.52 6.02 6.90
CA LEU A 398 2.03 6.81 8.03
C LEU A 398 2.99 7.99 8.22
N GLY A 399 2.54 9.20 7.89
CA GLY A 399 3.33 10.42 8.03
C GLY A 399 3.57 10.81 9.50
N PHE A 400 4.66 11.56 9.76
CA PHE A 400 4.88 12.15 11.09
C PHE A 400 3.76 13.10 11.50
N ASP A 401 3.01 13.66 10.56
CA ASP A 401 1.81 14.48 10.79
C ASP A 401 0.55 13.64 11.13
N GLY A 402 0.66 12.31 11.13
CA GLY A 402 -0.42 11.36 11.37
C GLY A 402 -1.35 11.16 10.17
N SER A 403 -0.99 11.66 8.98
CA SER A 403 -1.63 11.27 7.73
C SER A 403 -1.33 9.81 7.41
N LEU A 404 -2.28 9.10 6.82
CA LEU A 404 -2.13 7.73 6.35
C LEU A 404 -2.61 7.64 4.90
N ASP A 405 -1.86 6.96 4.06
CA ASP A 405 -2.29 6.62 2.70
C ASP A 405 -1.79 5.22 2.36
N THR A 406 -2.72 4.31 2.05
CA THR A 406 -2.42 2.90 1.82
C THR A 406 -3.20 2.35 0.65
N CYS A 407 -2.64 1.35 -0.04
CA CYS A 407 -3.30 0.56 -1.05
C CYS A 407 -3.39 -0.91 -0.64
N ILE A 408 -4.27 -1.65 -1.29
CA ILE A 408 -4.35 -3.10 -1.15
C ILE A 408 -3.16 -3.73 -1.87
N ALA A 409 -2.48 -4.68 -1.23
CA ALA A 409 -1.38 -5.42 -1.85
C ALA A 409 -1.89 -6.48 -2.82
N ILE A 410 -2.33 -6.03 -3.99
CA ILE A 410 -2.74 -6.83 -5.14
C ILE A 410 -1.93 -6.44 -6.37
N ARG A 411 -1.88 -7.29 -7.40
CA ARG A 411 -0.98 -7.11 -8.56
C ARG A 411 0.46 -6.85 -8.10
N THR A 412 0.86 -7.61 -7.08
CA THR A 412 2.12 -7.42 -6.36
C THR A 412 2.94 -8.69 -6.40
N ALA A 413 4.19 -8.55 -6.79
CA ALA A 413 5.18 -9.61 -6.69
C ALA A 413 5.94 -9.47 -5.36
N LEU A 414 6.06 -10.59 -4.65
CA LEU A 414 6.93 -10.76 -3.51
C LEU A 414 8.21 -11.44 -3.99
N ILE A 415 9.34 -10.75 -3.88
CA ILE A 415 10.66 -11.30 -4.18
C ILE A 415 11.34 -11.57 -2.86
N ALA A 416 11.33 -12.84 -2.43
CA ALA A 416 12.01 -13.25 -1.22
C ALA A 416 13.52 -13.20 -1.44
N CYS A 417 14.25 -12.49 -0.58
CA CYS A 417 15.69 -12.60 -0.52
C CYS A 417 16.04 -14.00 -0.03
N ALA A 418 16.99 -14.68 -0.70
CA ALA A 418 17.57 -15.92 -0.17
C ALA A 418 17.97 -15.65 1.29
N ARG A 419 17.51 -16.48 2.22
CA ARG A 419 17.59 -16.32 3.68
C ARG A 419 18.88 -15.62 4.08
N LEU A 420 18.82 -14.38 4.52
CA LEU A 420 19.83 -13.83 5.40
C LEU A 420 19.65 -14.59 6.71
N ASN A 421 20.57 -15.53 6.98
CA ASN A 421 20.78 -16.04 8.32
C ASN A 421 21.26 -14.85 9.16
N VAL A 422 20.33 -14.17 9.79
CA VAL A 422 20.66 -13.30 10.92
C VAL A 422 20.94 -14.26 12.05
N ASN A 423 22.21 -14.57 12.26
CA ASN A 423 22.67 -15.18 13.50
C ASN A 423 22.33 -14.16 14.60
N GLU A 424 21.37 -14.50 15.42
CA GLU A 424 21.17 -13.87 16.72
C GLU A 424 22.45 -14.12 17.55
N SER A 425 23.17 -13.07 17.88
CA SER A 425 24.19 -13.03 18.91
C SER A 425 23.79 -12.01 19.97
#